data_79756561c83a8f649752df476fdd5696
#
_entry.id   79756561c83a8f649752df476fdd5696
#
_cell.length_a   1.000
_cell.length_b   1.000
_cell.length_c   1.000
_cell.angle_alpha   90.00
_cell.angle_beta   90.00
_cell.angle_gamma   90.00
#
_symmetry.space_group_name_H-M   'P 1'
#
loop_
_entity.id
_entity.type
_entity.pdbx_description
1 polymer ?
#
loop_
_entity_poly.entity_id
_entity_poly.type
_entity_poly.pdbx_seq_one_letter_code
_entity_poly.pdbx_strand_id
1 'polypeptide(L)'
;MAQQLRVLQSLWAMERRLADEPEWPLQTQLAMIRDAGFDGAGVRFIDPAFATEVTGFLRAHGLTWQAQCYPKSIDDLKPVLELVARLGADHVNLQPDVRPYTLAECVPFIEGWRRLADQAGVAVHIETHRDRMTTDLFFTLHLLDCFPDLRLTADLSHYLVGREFAWPVDDTNHALMHRILDNSWGIHGRIASREQVQISLGFPQHQGWVSLFMQWWEYGIRSWRRRA
;
A
#
# COMPACT_ATOMS: atom_id res chain seq x y z
N MET A 1 4.63 -2.99 -23.05
CA MET A 1 3.67 -1.88 -22.94
C MET A 1 4.31 -0.78 -22.11
N ALA A 2 4.11 0.49 -22.44
CA ALA A 2 4.62 1.57 -21.61
C ALA A 2 3.96 1.51 -20.22
N GLN A 3 4.75 1.68 -19.18
CA GLN A 3 4.24 1.68 -17.81
C GLN A 3 3.46 2.96 -17.55
N GLN A 4 2.30 2.81 -16.94
CA GLN A 4 1.42 3.90 -16.60
C GLN A 4 1.32 4.02 -15.07
N LEU A 5 1.61 5.21 -14.54
CA LEU A 5 1.28 5.53 -13.16
C LEU A 5 -0.23 5.62 -13.02
N ARG A 6 -0.78 4.95 -12.02
CA ARG A 6 -2.21 4.99 -11.69
C ARG A 6 -2.41 5.54 -10.28
N VAL A 7 -3.44 6.35 -10.12
CA VAL A 7 -3.82 6.94 -8.84
C VAL A 7 -5.15 6.30 -8.41
N LEU A 8 -5.10 5.53 -7.33
CA LEU A 8 -6.24 4.78 -6.82
C LEU A 8 -6.72 5.38 -5.49
N GLN A 9 -8.03 5.47 -5.33
CA GLN A 9 -8.63 5.82 -4.03
C GLN A 9 -8.87 4.55 -3.22
N SER A 10 -8.35 4.49 -1.99
CA SER A 10 -8.66 3.40 -1.08
C SER A 10 -10.08 3.52 -0.52
N LEU A 11 -10.92 2.49 -0.71
CA LEU A 11 -12.30 2.51 -0.21
C LEU A 11 -12.36 2.61 1.32
N TRP A 12 -11.47 1.93 2.07
CA TRP A 12 -11.46 2.03 3.52
C TRP A 12 -11.21 3.47 4.01
N ALA A 13 -10.48 4.27 3.22
CA ALA A 13 -10.22 5.66 3.57
C ALA A 13 -11.45 6.56 3.38
N MET A 14 -12.51 6.05 2.79
CA MET A 14 -13.80 6.73 2.64
C MET A 14 -14.79 6.35 3.75
N GLU A 15 -14.47 5.36 4.59
CA GLU A 15 -15.28 4.95 5.73
C GLU A 15 -15.17 5.97 6.88
N ARG A 16 -16.24 6.13 7.67
CA ARG A 16 -16.29 6.94 8.89
C ARG A 16 -15.88 8.39 8.68
N ARG A 17 -16.32 8.99 7.58
CA ARG A 17 -15.98 10.37 7.21
C ARG A 17 -16.88 11.39 7.87
N LEU A 18 -18.05 10.99 8.26
CA LEU A 18 -19.07 11.83 8.86
C LEU A 18 -19.26 11.37 10.31
N ALA A 19 -19.05 12.27 11.27
CA ALA A 19 -19.08 11.91 12.70
C ALA A 19 -20.49 11.51 13.19
N ASP A 20 -21.51 12.23 12.72
CA ASP A 20 -22.88 12.12 13.20
C ASP A 20 -23.90 11.81 12.09
N GLU A 21 -23.42 11.40 10.91
CA GLU A 21 -24.26 11.05 9.76
C GLU A 21 -24.07 9.59 9.36
N PRO A 22 -25.05 8.98 8.68
CA PRO A 22 -24.88 7.65 8.10
C PRO A 22 -23.71 7.58 7.12
N GLU A 23 -23.05 6.44 7.08
CA GLU A 23 -22.01 6.16 6.05
C GLU A 23 -22.57 6.41 4.65
N TRP A 24 -21.72 6.95 3.78
CA TRP A 24 -22.08 7.06 2.37
C TRP A 24 -22.37 5.68 1.79
N PRO A 25 -23.49 5.49 1.09
CA PRO A 25 -23.73 4.25 0.36
C PRO A 25 -22.56 3.91 -0.57
N LEU A 26 -22.27 2.63 -0.74
CA LEU A 26 -21.16 2.16 -1.58
C LEU A 26 -21.22 2.77 -2.99
N GLN A 27 -22.39 2.81 -3.60
CA GLN A 27 -22.57 3.40 -4.93
C GLN A 27 -22.20 4.89 -4.99
N THR A 28 -22.48 5.62 -3.90
CA THR A 28 -22.07 7.03 -3.77
C THR A 28 -20.54 7.14 -3.68
N GLN A 29 -19.89 6.32 -2.85
CA GLN A 29 -18.43 6.31 -2.73
C GLN A 29 -17.77 6.02 -4.08
N LEU A 30 -18.26 5.03 -4.81
CA LEU A 30 -17.74 4.65 -6.14
C LEU A 30 -17.97 5.74 -7.20
N ALA A 31 -19.13 6.40 -7.15
CA ALA A 31 -19.38 7.56 -8.02
C ALA A 31 -18.43 8.72 -7.73
N MET A 32 -18.18 9.02 -6.44
CA MET A 32 -17.21 10.05 -6.03
C MET A 32 -15.80 9.76 -6.55
N ILE A 33 -15.35 8.49 -6.50
CA ILE A 33 -14.04 8.08 -7.03
C ILE A 33 -13.96 8.37 -8.53
N ARG A 34 -14.96 7.94 -9.29
CA ARG A 34 -15.05 8.19 -10.75
C ARG A 34 -15.05 9.69 -11.05
N ASP A 35 -15.90 10.45 -10.38
CA ASP A 35 -16.13 11.87 -10.67
C ASP A 35 -14.95 12.75 -10.25
N ALA A 36 -14.17 12.29 -9.26
CA ALA A 36 -12.91 12.93 -8.85
C ALA A 36 -11.74 12.63 -9.82
N GLY A 37 -11.93 11.77 -10.82
CA GLY A 37 -10.93 11.47 -11.84
C GLY A 37 -9.83 10.51 -11.40
N PHE A 38 -10.06 9.67 -10.36
CA PHE A 38 -9.14 8.59 -10.03
C PHE A 38 -9.15 7.52 -11.13
N ASP A 39 -8.01 6.85 -11.31
CA ASP A 39 -7.88 5.72 -12.24
C ASP A 39 -8.61 4.46 -11.75
N GLY A 40 -8.98 4.41 -10.46
CA GLY A 40 -9.66 3.28 -9.86
C GLY A 40 -9.65 3.28 -8.32
N ALA A 41 -9.75 2.10 -7.74
CA ALA A 41 -9.86 1.94 -6.29
C ALA A 41 -8.97 0.84 -5.70
N GLY A 42 -8.55 1.04 -4.43
CA GLY A 42 -8.05 -0.03 -3.57
C GLY A 42 -9.21 -0.74 -2.89
N VAL A 43 -9.34 -2.05 -3.08
CA VAL A 43 -10.50 -2.86 -2.68
C VAL A 43 -10.06 -4.01 -1.79
N ARG A 44 -10.70 -4.18 -0.62
CA ARG A 44 -10.44 -5.35 0.25
C ARG A 44 -11.02 -6.62 -0.37
N PHE A 45 -10.16 -7.58 -0.67
CA PHE A 45 -10.52 -8.89 -1.24
C PHE A 45 -10.67 -9.96 -0.15
N ILE A 46 -11.38 -9.61 0.93
CA ILE A 46 -11.69 -10.51 2.05
C ILE A 46 -13.15 -10.99 2.04
N ASP A 47 -14.02 -10.24 1.38
CA ASP A 47 -15.43 -10.58 1.17
C ASP A 47 -15.68 -10.70 -0.35
N PRO A 48 -15.94 -11.93 -0.85
CA PRO A 48 -16.15 -12.15 -2.28
C PRO A 48 -17.39 -11.43 -2.86
N ALA A 49 -18.45 -11.26 -2.07
CA ALA A 49 -19.67 -10.58 -2.53
C ALA A 49 -19.39 -9.08 -2.70
N PHE A 50 -18.78 -8.44 -1.70
CA PHE A 50 -18.37 -7.05 -1.74
C PHE A 50 -17.38 -6.79 -2.89
N ALA A 51 -16.34 -7.62 -3.00
CA ALA A 51 -15.35 -7.47 -4.08
C ALA A 51 -16.02 -7.59 -5.48
N THR A 52 -16.98 -8.50 -5.65
CA THR A 52 -17.71 -8.66 -6.91
C THR A 52 -18.55 -7.44 -7.25
N GLU A 53 -19.27 -6.88 -6.28
CA GLU A 53 -20.08 -5.66 -6.47
C GLU A 53 -19.20 -4.48 -6.86
N VAL A 54 -18.15 -4.22 -6.09
CA VAL A 54 -17.23 -3.09 -6.33
C VAL A 54 -16.55 -3.22 -7.69
N THR A 55 -15.96 -4.37 -8.00
CA THR A 55 -15.25 -4.56 -9.28
C THR A 55 -16.20 -4.55 -10.49
N GLY A 56 -17.46 -4.94 -10.30
CA GLY A 56 -18.50 -4.81 -11.31
C GLY A 56 -18.75 -3.35 -11.69
N PHE A 57 -18.89 -2.48 -10.69
CA PHE A 57 -19.02 -1.03 -10.94
C PHE A 57 -17.76 -0.46 -11.62
N LEU A 58 -16.58 -0.73 -11.07
CA LEU A 58 -15.33 -0.19 -11.59
C LEU A 58 -15.12 -0.59 -13.05
N ARG A 59 -15.35 -1.85 -13.38
CA ARG A 59 -15.26 -2.36 -14.77
C ARG A 59 -16.24 -1.69 -15.70
N ALA A 60 -17.49 -1.49 -15.27
CA ALA A 60 -18.52 -0.83 -16.08
C ALA A 60 -18.16 0.62 -16.43
N HIS A 61 -17.27 1.25 -15.63
CA HIS A 61 -16.83 2.64 -15.85
C HIS A 61 -15.38 2.75 -16.37
N GLY A 62 -14.76 1.64 -16.78
CA GLY A 62 -13.39 1.63 -17.30
C GLY A 62 -12.32 1.92 -16.24
N LEU A 63 -12.64 1.77 -14.96
CA LEU A 63 -11.75 1.98 -13.84
C LEU A 63 -11.03 0.68 -13.46
N THR A 64 -9.84 0.81 -12.92
CA THR A 64 -9.02 -0.32 -12.46
C THR A 64 -9.10 -0.53 -10.94
N TRP A 65 -8.48 -1.59 -10.42
CA TRP A 65 -8.43 -1.83 -8.97
C TRP A 65 -7.20 -2.61 -8.54
N GLN A 66 -6.79 -2.33 -7.32
CA GLN A 66 -5.84 -3.08 -6.54
C GLN A 66 -6.60 -3.94 -5.54
N ALA A 67 -6.25 -5.23 -5.41
CA ALA A 67 -6.76 -6.08 -4.36
C ALA A 67 -5.94 -5.88 -3.07
N GLN A 68 -6.59 -5.77 -1.92
CA GLN A 68 -5.93 -5.68 -0.61
C GLN A 68 -6.32 -6.85 0.28
N CYS A 69 -5.33 -7.46 0.95
CA CYS A 69 -5.56 -8.58 1.86
C CYS A 69 -4.62 -8.54 3.08
N TYR A 70 -4.97 -9.33 4.12
CA TYR A 70 -4.32 -9.34 5.43
C TYR A 70 -4.01 -10.78 5.87
N PRO A 71 -3.15 -11.53 5.17
CA PRO A 71 -2.90 -12.93 5.49
C PRO A 71 -2.16 -13.09 6.81
N LYS A 72 -2.61 -14.06 7.63
CA LYS A 72 -1.99 -14.52 8.88
C LYS A 72 -1.17 -15.80 8.68
N SER A 73 -1.35 -16.43 7.54
CA SER A 73 -0.61 -17.61 7.11
C SER A 73 -0.32 -17.54 5.61
N ILE A 74 0.50 -18.48 5.11
CA ILE A 74 0.77 -18.58 3.68
C ILE A 74 -0.53 -18.93 2.94
N ASP A 75 -1.32 -19.85 3.50
CA ASP A 75 -2.53 -20.38 2.86
C ASP A 75 -3.67 -19.36 2.77
N ASP A 76 -3.69 -18.35 3.64
CA ASP A 76 -4.70 -17.28 3.59
C ASP A 76 -4.64 -16.44 2.30
N LEU A 77 -3.53 -16.51 1.57
CA LEU A 77 -3.40 -15.83 0.28
C LEU A 77 -4.14 -16.59 -0.85
N LYS A 78 -4.31 -17.90 -0.75
CA LYS A 78 -4.93 -18.72 -1.80
C LYS A 78 -6.32 -18.24 -2.23
N PRO A 79 -7.31 -18.07 -1.31
CA PRO A 79 -8.63 -17.60 -1.69
C PRO A 79 -8.61 -16.19 -2.30
N VAL A 80 -7.66 -15.35 -1.91
CA VAL A 80 -7.50 -14.00 -2.51
C VAL A 80 -7.03 -14.14 -3.96
N LEU A 81 -6.03 -14.98 -4.24
CA LEU A 81 -5.53 -15.21 -5.60
C LEU A 81 -6.60 -15.86 -6.50
N GLU A 82 -7.41 -16.79 -5.97
CA GLU A 82 -8.55 -17.35 -6.69
C GLU A 82 -9.59 -16.27 -7.04
N LEU A 83 -9.86 -15.36 -6.10
CA LEU A 83 -10.76 -14.23 -6.32
C LEU A 83 -10.19 -13.25 -7.35
N VAL A 84 -8.88 -12.97 -7.31
CA VAL A 84 -8.17 -12.15 -8.30
C VAL A 84 -8.21 -12.81 -9.68
N ALA A 85 -8.01 -14.12 -9.78
CA ALA A 85 -8.12 -14.84 -11.05
C ALA A 85 -9.51 -14.70 -11.68
N ARG A 86 -10.56 -14.66 -10.87
CA ARG A 86 -11.95 -14.51 -11.31
C ARG A 86 -12.32 -13.06 -11.64
N LEU A 87 -11.96 -12.12 -10.79
CA LEU A 87 -12.39 -10.72 -10.90
C LEU A 87 -11.37 -9.83 -11.63
N GLY A 88 -10.11 -10.22 -11.60
CA GLY A 88 -8.99 -9.38 -12.01
C GLY A 88 -8.53 -8.45 -10.89
N ALA A 89 -7.33 -7.94 -11.00
CA ALA A 89 -6.76 -6.81 -10.27
C ALA A 89 -5.42 -6.44 -10.94
N ASP A 90 -4.97 -5.21 -10.81
CA ASP A 90 -3.63 -4.83 -11.29
C ASP A 90 -2.53 -5.55 -10.51
N HIS A 91 -2.71 -5.64 -9.20
CA HIS A 91 -1.84 -6.37 -8.27
C HIS A 91 -2.57 -6.60 -6.95
N VAL A 92 -1.97 -7.43 -6.10
CA VAL A 92 -2.38 -7.61 -4.71
C VAL A 92 -1.47 -6.80 -3.80
N ASN A 93 -2.02 -5.89 -3.03
CA ASN A 93 -1.36 -5.27 -1.88
C ASN A 93 -1.56 -6.16 -0.65
N LEU A 94 -0.49 -6.80 -0.22
CA LEU A 94 -0.49 -7.74 0.89
C LEU A 94 0.03 -7.01 2.14
N GLN A 95 -0.85 -6.73 3.09
CA GLN A 95 -0.48 -6.23 4.41
C GLN A 95 -0.34 -7.44 5.36
N PRO A 96 0.90 -7.92 5.63
CA PRO A 96 1.08 -9.21 6.32
C PRO A 96 0.68 -9.11 7.79
N ASP A 97 -0.41 -9.79 8.18
CA ASP A 97 -0.88 -9.79 9.57
C ASP A 97 -0.13 -10.83 10.44
N VAL A 98 1.20 -10.86 10.27
CA VAL A 98 2.15 -11.67 11.04
C VAL A 98 3.23 -10.77 11.67
N ARG A 99 3.79 -11.20 12.79
CA ARG A 99 4.72 -10.41 13.62
C ARG A 99 5.94 -11.26 14.00
N PRO A 100 6.76 -11.69 13.02
CA PRO A 100 7.98 -12.44 13.28
C PRO A 100 8.99 -11.58 14.03
N TYR A 101 9.73 -12.20 14.95
CA TYR A 101 10.79 -11.54 15.71
C TYR A 101 12.14 -11.54 14.99
N THR A 102 12.35 -12.49 14.09
CA THR A 102 13.62 -12.67 13.39
C THR A 102 13.43 -12.71 11.88
N LEU A 103 14.50 -12.41 11.14
CA LEU A 103 14.50 -12.54 9.68
C LEU A 103 14.25 -13.99 9.25
N ALA A 104 14.79 -14.96 9.98
CA ALA A 104 14.60 -16.39 9.69
C ALA A 104 13.13 -16.80 9.76
N GLU A 105 12.35 -16.22 10.66
CA GLU A 105 10.91 -16.45 10.74
C GLU A 105 10.13 -15.79 9.59
N CYS A 106 10.68 -14.73 8.96
CA CYS A 106 10.06 -14.08 7.80
C CYS A 106 10.20 -14.89 6.51
N VAL A 107 11.32 -15.58 6.35
CA VAL A 107 11.68 -16.31 5.12
C VAL A 107 10.56 -17.21 4.61
N PRO A 108 10.01 -18.15 5.41
CA PRO A 108 8.97 -19.05 4.92
C PRO A 108 7.70 -18.33 4.46
N PHE A 109 7.32 -17.21 5.10
CA PHE A 109 6.18 -16.41 4.67
C PHE A 109 6.43 -15.76 3.31
N ILE A 110 7.55 -15.05 3.17
CA ILE A 110 7.89 -14.35 1.91
C ILE A 110 8.00 -15.34 0.77
N GLU A 111 8.74 -16.43 0.93
CA GLU A 111 8.90 -17.47 -0.09
C GLU A 111 7.57 -18.16 -0.42
N GLY A 112 6.76 -18.43 0.60
CA GLY A 112 5.45 -19.05 0.44
C GLY A 112 4.49 -18.16 -0.36
N TRP A 113 4.37 -16.89 0.00
CA TRP A 113 3.52 -15.94 -0.73
C TRP A 113 4.01 -15.68 -2.15
N ARG A 114 5.33 -15.55 -2.36
CA ARG A 114 5.92 -15.40 -3.71
C ARG A 114 5.60 -16.60 -4.59
N ARG A 115 5.81 -17.82 -4.09
CA ARG A 115 5.49 -19.05 -4.82
C ARG A 115 4.01 -19.10 -5.23
N LEU A 116 3.08 -18.76 -4.31
CA LEU A 116 1.65 -18.73 -4.63
C LEU A 116 1.33 -17.65 -5.67
N ALA A 117 1.93 -16.46 -5.55
CA ALA A 117 1.78 -15.37 -6.50
C ALA A 117 2.26 -15.75 -7.90
N ASP A 118 3.45 -16.36 -7.99
CA ASP A 118 4.04 -16.84 -9.25
C ASP A 118 3.17 -17.93 -9.91
N GLN A 119 2.67 -18.87 -9.13
CA GLN A 119 1.77 -19.91 -9.61
C GLN A 119 0.44 -19.35 -10.14
N ALA A 120 -0.06 -18.29 -9.54
CA ALA A 120 -1.27 -17.60 -9.98
C ALA A 120 -1.02 -16.59 -11.12
N GLY A 121 0.24 -16.24 -11.42
CA GLY A 121 0.59 -15.21 -12.39
C GLY A 121 0.15 -13.80 -11.95
N VAL A 122 0.10 -13.53 -10.63
CA VAL A 122 -0.38 -12.29 -10.05
C VAL A 122 0.76 -11.55 -9.35
N ALA A 123 0.92 -10.27 -9.63
CA ALA A 123 1.87 -9.44 -8.90
C ALA A 123 1.39 -9.22 -7.46
N VAL A 124 2.29 -9.46 -6.48
CA VAL A 124 2.03 -9.22 -5.05
C VAL A 124 3.07 -8.24 -4.52
N HIS A 125 2.61 -7.18 -3.85
CA HIS A 125 3.46 -6.20 -3.19
C HIS A 125 3.21 -6.26 -1.69
N ILE A 126 4.28 -6.30 -0.88
CA ILE A 126 4.18 -6.30 0.59
C ILE A 126 4.10 -4.86 1.08
N GLU A 127 3.07 -4.55 1.85
CA GLU A 127 2.88 -3.22 2.42
C GLU A 127 3.80 -2.98 3.62
N THR A 128 4.43 -1.80 3.65
CA THR A 128 5.12 -1.34 4.87
C THR A 128 4.09 -0.79 5.84
N HIS A 129 3.95 -1.44 7.01
CA HIS A 129 2.91 -1.06 7.96
C HIS A 129 3.32 -1.38 9.41
N ARG A 130 3.01 -0.46 10.34
CA ARG A 130 3.18 -0.69 11.79
C ARG A 130 2.41 -1.93 12.24
N ASP A 131 2.90 -2.58 13.31
CA ASP A 131 2.31 -3.79 13.86
C ASP A 131 2.15 -4.93 12.82
N ARG A 132 3.14 -5.07 11.93
CA ARG A 132 3.22 -6.11 10.87
C ARG A 132 4.66 -6.58 10.74
N MET A 133 4.90 -7.58 9.90
CA MET A 133 6.25 -8.04 9.54
C MET A 133 7.19 -6.88 9.17
N THR A 134 6.65 -5.83 8.55
CA THR A 134 7.38 -4.64 8.08
C THR A 134 7.27 -3.46 9.05
N THR A 135 7.10 -3.72 10.35
CA THR A 135 6.80 -2.66 11.34
C THR A 135 7.97 -1.71 11.58
N ASP A 136 9.22 -2.20 11.54
CA ASP A 136 10.42 -1.42 11.78
C ASP A 136 11.19 -1.17 10.49
N LEU A 137 11.72 0.05 10.33
CA LEU A 137 12.47 0.46 9.14
C LEU A 137 13.72 -0.37 8.93
N PHE A 138 14.55 -0.54 9.98
CA PHE A 138 15.82 -1.29 9.84
C PHE A 138 15.55 -2.77 9.61
N PHE A 139 14.56 -3.35 10.30
CA PHE A 139 14.17 -4.72 10.06
C PHE A 139 13.72 -4.94 8.62
N THR A 140 12.92 -4.02 8.07
CA THR A 140 12.49 -4.08 6.66
C THR A 140 13.67 -3.92 5.70
N LEU A 141 14.63 -3.04 5.99
CA LEU A 141 15.84 -2.92 5.17
C LEU A 141 16.68 -4.21 5.18
N HIS A 142 16.79 -4.90 6.33
CA HIS A 142 17.42 -6.22 6.39
C HIS A 142 16.64 -7.28 5.60
N LEU A 143 15.29 -7.22 5.56
CA LEU A 143 14.50 -8.07 4.66
C LEU A 143 14.85 -7.82 3.20
N LEU A 144 15.05 -6.55 2.79
CA LEU A 144 15.47 -6.20 1.45
C LEU A 144 16.91 -6.65 1.12
N ASP A 145 17.80 -6.72 2.12
CA ASP A 145 19.13 -7.31 1.94
C ASP A 145 19.05 -8.82 1.67
N CYS A 146 18.07 -9.52 2.31
CA CYS A 146 17.81 -10.95 2.06
C CYS A 146 17.01 -11.20 0.77
N PHE A 147 16.12 -10.31 0.41
CA PHE A 147 15.22 -10.38 -0.74
C PHE A 147 15.29 -9.10 -1.58
N PRO A 148 16.37 -8.87 -2.36
CA PRO A 148 16.59 -7.61 -3.08
C PRO A 148 15.53 -7.28 -4.13
N ASP A 149 14.81 -8.30 -4.61
CA ASP A 149 13.72 -8.20 -5.59
C ASP A 149 12.32 -8.16 -4.96
N LEU A 150 12.23 -8.06 -3.61
CA LEU A 150 10.97 -7.95 -2.91
C LEU A 150 10.25 -6.65 -3.30
N ARG A 151 9.02 -6.80 -3.79
CA ARG A 151 8.20 -5.66 -4.19
C ARG A 151 7.43 -5.11 -3.00
N LEU A 152 7.56 -3.82 -2.74
CA LEU A 152 6.87 -3.15 -1.65
C LEU A 152 5.74 -2.24 -2.16
N THR A 153 4.72 -2.07 -1.33
CA THR A 153 3.88 -0.86 -1.30
C THR A 153 4.34 -0.01 -0.12
N ALA A 154 4.93 1.14 -0.42
CA ALA A 154 5.49 2.01 0.61
C ALA A 154 4.42 2.90 1.25
N ASP A 155 4.10 2.63 2.51
CA ASP A 155 3.48 3.61 3.40
C ASP A 155 4.56 4.16 4.34
N LEU A 156 5.17 5.27 3.94
CA LEU A 156 6.29 5.87 4.66
C LEU A 156 5.88 6.51 5.99
N SER A 157 4.59 6.79 6.17
CA SER A 157 4.07 7.41 7.39
C SER A 157 4.36 6.59 8.64
N HIS A 158 4.34 5.27 8.51
CA HIS A 158 4.60 4.35 9.62
C HIS A 158 6.05 4.41 10.10
N TYR A 159 7.00 4.54 9.18
CA TYR A 159 8.42 4.65 9.53
C TYR A 159 8.76 6.01 10.12
N LEU A 160 8.19 7.08 9.55
CA LEU A 160 8.44 8.42 10.07
C LEU A 160 8.02 8.54 11.53
N VAL A 161 6.80 8.09 11.86
CA VAL A 161 6.29 8.09 13.24
C VAL A 161 7.03 7.07 14.11
N GLY A 162 7.20 5.84 13.63
CA GLY A 162 7.81 4.77 14.42
C GLY A 162 9.28 5.01 14.79
N ARG A 163 9.95 5.88 14.03
CA ARG A 163 11.34 6.29 14.28
C ARG A 163 11.48 7.73 14.79
N GLU A 164 10.35 8.40 15.00
CA GLU A 164 10.31 9.77 15.53
C GLU A 164 11.27 10.73 14.79
N PHE A 165 11.27 10.72 13.46
CA PHE A 165 12.20 11.53 12.67
C PHE A 165 12.18 13.00 13.10
N ALA A 166 13.36 13.53 13.40
CA ALA A 166 13.50 14.94 13.76
C ALA A 166 13.21 15.84 12.55
N TRP A 167 12.80 17.06 12.82
CA TRP A 167 12.64 18.08 11.79
C TRP A 167 13.76 19.14 11.89
N PRO A 168 14.42 19.48 10.80
CA PRO A 168 14.34 18.85 9.48
C PRO A 168 14.90 17.43 9.49
N VAL A 169 14.41 16.59 8.56
CA VAL A 169 14.92 15.23 8.40
C VAL A 169 16.35 15.27 7.86
N ASP A 170 17.24 14.50 8.44
CA ASP A 170 18.65 14.43 8.04
C ASP A 170 18.88 13.54 6.81
N ASP A 171 20.05 13.69 6.17
CA ASP A 171 20.42 12.94 4.97
C ASP A 171 20.45 11.42 5.18
N THR A 172 20.80 10.95 6.39
CA THR A 172 20.80 9.53 6.71
C THR A 172 19.41 8.94 6.64
N ASN A 173 18.44 9.62 7.27
CA ASN A 173 17.04 9.21 7.23
C ASN A 173 16.43 9.32 5.82
N HIS A 174 16.82 10.34 5.05
CA HIS A 174 16.46 10.41 3.62
C HIS A 174 16.98 9.20 2.85
N ALA A 175 18.24 8.82 3.03
CA ALA A 175 18.83 7.67 2.35
C ALA A 175 18.13 6.34 2.72
N LEU A 176 17.73 6.15 3.98
CA LEU A 176 16.97 4.97 4.42
C LEU A 176 15.60 4.91 3.75
N MET A 177 14.88 6.04 3.68
CA MET A 177 13.58 6.11 2.98
C MET A 177 13.74 5.87 1.48
N HIS A 178 14.81 6.37 0.86
CA HIS A 178 15.09 6.11 -0.55
C HIS A 178 15.30 4.61 -0.81
N ARG A 179 15.99 3.87 0.08
CA ARG A 179 16.14 2.42 -0.06
C ARG A 179 14.79 1.68 -0.05
N ILE A 180 13.84 2.09 0.79
CA ILE A 180 12.47 1.53 0.76
C ILE A 180 11.80 1.84 -0.59
N LEU A 181 11.91 3.09 -1.05
CA LEU A 181 11.29 3.53 -2.31
C LEU A 181 11.93 2.87 -3.54
N ASP A 182 13.20 2.51 -3.49
CA ASP A 182 13.89 1.77 -4.55
C ASP A 182 13.35 0.35 -4.76
N ASN A 183 12.69 -0.23 -3.75
CA ASN A 183 11.98 -1.51 -3.85
C ASN A 183 10.46 -1.37 -3.97
N SER A 184 9.94 -0.13 -4.05
CA SER A 184 8.49 0.10 -4.05
C SER A 184 7.91 0.10 -5.46
N TRP A 185 6.78 -0.58 -5.62
CA TRP A 185 5.97 -0.66 -6.82
C TRP A 185 4.59 -0.02 -6.63
N GLY A 186 4.27 0.31 -5.40
CA GLY A 186 3.12 1.11 -4.98
C GLY A 186 3.51 2.07 -3.87
N ILE A 187 2.76 3.15 -3.74
CA ILE A 187 2.96 4.16 -2.70
C ILE A 187 1.60 4.51 -2.10
N HIS A 188 1.48 4.46 -0.78
CA HIS A 188 0.32 5.00 -0.09
C HIS A 188 0.49 6.51 0.12
N GLY A 189 -0.48 7.28 -0.38
CA GLY A 189 -0.51 8.74 -0.30
C GLY A 189 -0.91 9.26 1.09
N ARG A 190 -0.32 8.71 2.15
CA ARG A 190 -0.54 9.14 3.53
C ARG A 190 0.60 10.03 3.99
N ILE A 191 0.27 11.18 4.57
CA ILE A 191 1.24 12.12 5.13
C ILE A 191 1.17 12.08 6.65
N ALA A 192 2.34 11.99 7.28
CA ALA A 192 2.53 11.95 8.72
C ALA A 192 3.31 13.18 9.22
N SER A 193 3.21 13.47 10.51
CA SER A 193 4.21 14.21 11.26
C SER A 193 5.02 13.25 12.13
N ARG A 194 5.98 13.76 12.86
CA ARG A 194 6.74 12.98 13.84
C ARG A 194 5.85 12.28 14.88
N GLU A 195 4.75 12.90 15.25
CA GLU A 195 3.85 12.47 16.33
C GLU A 195 2.58 11.79 15.82
N GLN A 196 2.18 12.03 14.57
CA GLN A 196 0.91 11.60 14.01
C GLN A 196 1.09 10.87 12.69
N VAL A 197 0.59 9.65 12.62
CA VAL A 197 0.68 8.79 11.42
C VAL A 197 -0.15 9.32 10.24
N GLN A 198 -1.12 10.16 10.52
CA GLN A 198 -1.91 10.85 9.50
C GLN A 198 -2.27 12.25 10.01
N ILE A 199 -1.95 13.26 9.22
CA ILE A 199 -2.16 14.66 9.55
C ILE A 199 -3.15 15.32 8.58
N SER A 200 -3.78 16.41 9.05
CA SER A 200 -4.58 17.28 8.20
C SER A 200 -3.68 18.13 7.30
N LEU A 201 -3.95 18.12 6.00
CA LEU A 201 -3.14 18.83 5.01
C LEU A 201 -3.38 20.35 5.01
N GLY A 202 -4.51 20.81 5.56
CA GLY A 202 -4.91 22.22 5.53
C GLY A 202 -4.22 23.09 6.60
N PHE A 203 -3.51 22.50 7.56
CA PHE A 203 -2.87 23.28 8.61
C PHE A 203 -1.48 23.79 8.21
N PRO A 204 -1.20 25.11 8.41
CA PRO A 204 0.09 25.69 8.03
C PRO A 204 1.30 25.00 8.65
N GLN A 205 1.21 24.55 9.91
CA GLN A 205 2.29 23.84 10.60
C GLN A 205 2.62 22.46 9.99
N HIS A 206 1.75 21.91 9.16
CA HIS A 206 1.96 20.62 8.49
C HIS A 206 2.62 20.75 7.10
N GLN A 207 2.74 21.96 6.56
CA GLN A 207 3.19 22.15 5.17
C GLN A 207 4.64 21.66 4.93
N GLY A 208 5.50 21.73 5.94
CA GLY A 208 6.83 21.12 5.86
C GLY A 208 6.77 19.62 5.61
N TRP A 209 5.95 18.91 6.38
CA TRP A 209 5.74 17.47 6.22
C TRP A 209 5.10 17.12 4.86
N VAL A 210 4.13 17.91 4.41
CA VAL A 210 3.54 17.74 3.06
C VAL A 210 4.61 17.82 1.98
N SER A 211 5.45 18.85 2.02
CA SER A 211 6.54 19.05 1.06
C SER A 211 7.55 17.89 1.09
N LEU A 212 7.89 17.40 2.28
CA LEU A 212 8.79 16.26 2.46
C LEU A 212 8.25 14.99 1.81
N PHE A 213 6.97 14.63 2.08
CA PHE A 213 6.36 13.46 1.50
C PHE A 213 6.25 13.56 -0.03
N MET A 214 5.95 14.75 -0.55
CA MET A 214 5.93 14.99 -2.00
C MET A 214 7.31 14.73 -2.64
N GLN A 215 8.41 15.15 -1.99
CA GLN A 215 9.77 14.87 -2.45
C GLN A 215 10.09 13.39 -2.44
N TRP A 216 9.73 12.65 -1.39
CA TRP A 216 9.92 11.21 -1.31
C TRP A 216 9.10 10.47 -2.38
N TRP A 217 7.83 10.83 -2.57
CA TRP A 217 7.00 10.23 -3.61
C TRP A 217 7.54 10.51 -5.01
N GLU A 218 7.99 11.73 -5.27
CA GLU A 218 8.66 12.06 -6.53
C GLU A 218 9.89 11.19 -6.77
N TYR A 219 10.75 11.03 -5.75
CA TYR A 219 11.90 10.13 -5.82
C TYR A 219 11.45 8.70 -6.12
N GLY A 220 10.49 8.17 -5.40
CA GLY A 220 9.97 6.81 -5.56
C GLY A 220 9.40 6.57 -6.96
N ILE A 221 8.60 7.49 -7.49
CA ILE A 221 8.04 7.42 -8.84
C ILE A 221 9.16 7.44 -9.90
N ARG A 222 10.17 8.31 -9.73
CA ARG A 222 11.34 8.36 -10.64
C ARG A 222 12.15 7.06 -10.58
N SER A 223 12.36 6.50 -9.37
CA SER A 223 13.05 5.23 -9.17
C SER A 223 12.27 4.09 -9.83
N TRP A 224 10.96 4.00 -9.59
CA TRP A 224 10.10 3.02 -10.23
C TRP A 224 10.18 3.09 -11.77
N ARG A 225 10.09 4.27 -12.37
CA ARG A 225 10.18 4.45 -13.84
C ARG A 225 11.49 3.94 -14.45
N ARG A 226 12.58 3.89 -13.67
CA ARG A 226 13.86 3.37 -14.15
C ARG A 226 13.95 1.84 -14.11
N ARG A 227 13.17 1.21 -13.23
CA ARG A 227 13.19 -0.25 -13.00
C ARG A 227 12.14 -1.00 -13.79
N ALA A 228 11.16 -0.33 -14.20
CA ALA A 228 9.92 -0.88 -14.67
C ALA A 228 9.88 -1.00 -16.21
#